data_2b29ce0c28021baa6f258402dc926a73
#
_entry.id   2b29ce0c28021baa6f258402dc926a73
#
_cell.length_a   1.000
_cell.length_b   1.000
_cell.length_c   1.000
_cell.angle_alpha   90.00
_cell.angle_beta   90.00
_cell.angle_gamma   90.00
#
_symmetry.space_group_name_H-M   'P 1'
#
loop_
_entity.id
_entity.type
_entity.pdbx_description
1 polymer ?
#
loop_
_entity_poly.entity_id
_entity_poly.type
_entity_poly.pdbx_seq_one_letter_code
_entity_poly.pdbx_strand_id
1 'polypeptide(L)'
;MRIVFMGTGDIAIPAFRSLVRNSDLVGLVTQPDRPVGRHQVLTAPAIKNIAREAGIPVLQPHSLRTPDALINLKRLNPDLIAVMAYGQILSQEVIDMAPMGCINAHASLLPRHRGAACIQSAIKSGDSETGITIMHIVKKLDAGDIIAQISTPLEGTETGGSLHDKLAQMTPDVLLPAIHAIEKGTATRVPQLSLIHISEPTRP
;
A
#
# COMPACT_ATOMS: atom_id res chain seq x y z
N MET A 1 -0.40 17.63 7.83
CA MET A 1 -0.44 16.23 8.38
C MET A 1 0.85 15.52 8.01
N ARG A 2 1.61 15.03 8.98
CA ARG A 2 2.91 14.35 8.81
C ARG A 2 2.69 12.90 8.35
N ILE A 3 3.22 12.54 7.20
CA ILE A 3 3.01 11.21 6.60
C ILE A 3 4.32 10.43 6.60
N VAL A 4 4.28 9.18 7.04
CA VAL A 4 5.31 8.18 6.75
C VAL A 4 4.79 7.26 5.66
N PHE A 5 5.60 7.04 4.63
CA PHE A 5 5.28 6.06 3.59
C PHE A 5 6.08 4.77 3.80
N MET A 6 5.40 3.64 3.70
CA MET A 6 6.02 2.31 3.75
C MET A 6 5.84 1.62 2.40
N GLY A 7 6.93 1.42 1.67
CA GLY A 7 6.85 0.81 0.34
C GLY A 7 8.21 0.31 -0.15
N THR A 8 8.20 -0.69 -1.05
CA THR A 8 9.44 -1.27 -1.59
C THR A 8 9.33 -1.56 -3.08
N GLY A 9 8.23 -2.17 -3.52
CA GLY A 9 8.00 -2.54 -4.90
C GLY A 9 7.81 -1.33 -5.81
N ASP A 10 8.20 -1.48 -7.09
CA ASP A 10 8.15 -0.39 -8.08
C ASP A 10 6.74 0.17 -8.30
N ILE A 11 5.71 -0.64 -8.05
CA ILE A 11 4.30 -0.21 -8.07
C ILE A 11 4.02 0.97 -7.11
N ALA A 12 4.81 1.09 -6.03
CA ALA A 12 4.66 2.15 -5.04
C ALA A 12 5.31 3.48 -5.46
N ILE A 13 6.14 3.49 -6.51
CA ILE A 13 6.94 4.67 -6.91
C ILE A 13 6.07 5.86 -7.31
N PRO A 14 5.04 5.73 -8.17
CA PRO A 14 4.20 6.87 -8.54
C PRO A 14 3.47 7.47 -7.33
N ALA A 15 2.94 6.63 -6.43
CA ALA A 15 2.32 7.07 -5.18
C ALA A 15 3.31 7.84 -4.30
N PHE A 16 4.51 7.29 -4.10
CA PHE A 16 5.58 7.93 -3.33
C PHE A 16 5.98 9.28 -3.91
N ARG A 17 6.25 9.35 -5.23
CA ARG A 17 6.57 10.62 -5.92
C ARG A 17 5.47 11.67 -5.77
N SER A 18 4.23 11.24 -5.80
CA SER A 18 3.09 12.12 -5.60
C SER A 18 3.04 12.67 -4.18
N LEU A 19 3.30 11.84 -3.16
CA LEU A 19 3.38 12.28 -1.77
C LEU A 19 4.54 13.24 -1.51
N VAL A 20 5.71 13.00 -2.11
CA VAL A 20 6.87 13.94 -2.04
C VAL A 20 6.49 15.34 -2.49
N ARG A 21 5.64 15.46 -3.52
CA ARG A 21 5.27 16.75 -4.11
C ARG A 21 4.09 17.46 -3.43
N ASN A 22 3.19 16.67 -2.81
CA ASN A 22 1.87 17.18 -2.42
C ASN A 22 1.55 17.00 -0.93
N SER A 23 2.52 16.56 -0.10
CA SER A 23 2.28 16.32 1.32
C SER A 23 3.51 16.59 2.18
N ASP A 24 3.32 16.66 3.50
CA ASP A 24 4.41 16.68 4.49
C ASP A 24 4.91 15.24 4.72
N LEU A 25 5.65 14.71 3.75
CA LEU A 25 6.23 13.36 3.81
C LEU A 25 7.50 13.40 4.67
N VAL A 26 7.42 12.85 5.87
CA VAL A 26 8.48 12.91 6.89
C VAL A 26 9.42 11.71 6.90
N GLY A 27 9.11 10.65 6.16
CA GLY A 27 9.99 9.49 6.05
C GLY A 27 9.49 8.41 5.10
N LEU A 28 10.45 7.65 4.59
CA LEU A 28 10.25 6.39 3.86
C LEU A 28 10.73 5.23 4.72
N VAL A 29 9.90 4.20 4.84
CA VAL A 29 10.30 2.89 5.35
C VAL A 29 10.29 1.90 4.19
N THR A 30 11.42 1.27 3.91
CA THR A 30 11.54 0.31 2.80
C THR A 30 12.37 -0.90 3.21
N GLN A 31 12.34 -1.98 2.41
CA GLN A 31 13.14 -3.16 2.67
C GLN A 31 14.64 -2.84 2.57
N PRO A 32 15.50 -3.57 3.31
CA PRO A 32 16.95 -3.48 3.16
C PRO A 32 17.41 -3.72 1.74
N ASP A 33 18.57 -3.18 1.39
CA ASP A 33 19.25 -3.49 0.15
C ASP A 33 19.49 -5.01 0.07
N ARG A 34 19.28 -5.59 -1.11
CA ARG A 34 19.37 -7.05 -1.33
C ARG A 34 20.29 -7.37 -2.48
N PRO A 35 20.99 -8.51 -2.43
CA PRO A 35 21.70 -9.03 -3.59
C PRO A 35 20.72 -9.32 -4.74
N VAL A 36 21.02 -8.82 -5.94
CA VAL A 36 20.19 -8.96 -7.15
C VAL A 36 21.02 -9.52 -8.29
N GLY A 37 20.40 -10.31 -9.14
CA GLY A 37 20.98 -10.87 -10.35
C GLY A 37 21.99 -11.97 -10.09
N ARG A 38 22.61 -12.47 -11.20
CA ARG A 38 23.56 -13.60 -11.18
C ARG A 38 24.81 -13.31 -10.36
N HIS A 39 25.22 -12.05 -10.32
CA HIS A 39 26.44 -11.58 -9.62
C HIS A 39 26.19 -11.15 -8.18
N GLN A 40 24.98 -11.33 -7.65
CA GLN A 40 24.61 -10.99 -6.26
C GLN A 40 25.02 -9.56 -5.87
N VAL A 41 24.85 -8.61 -6.79
CA VAL A 41 25.18 -7.20 -6.54
C VAL A 41 24.18 -6.63 -5.54
N LEU A 42 24.67 -6.07 -4.43
CA LEU A 42 23.83 -5.44 -3.41
C LEU A 42 23.13 -4.23 -4.03
N THR A 43 21.83 -4.32 -4.19
CA THR A 43 21.00 -3.33 -4.90
C THR A 43 19.96 -2.74 -3.97
N ALA A 44 19.92 -1.41 -3.94
CA ALA A 44 18.90 -0.67 -3.21
C ALA A 44 17.54 -0.74 -3.93
N PRO A 45 16.42 -0.79 -3.21
CA PRO A 45 15.11 -0.53 -3.79
C PRO A 45 15.09 0.82 -4.52
N ALA A 46 14.50 0.88 -5.72
CA ALA A 46 14.50 2.10 -6.53
C ALA A 46 13.88 3.30 -5.77
N ILE A 47 12.85 3.07 -4.99
CA ILE A 47 12.19 4.08 -4.15
C ILE A 47 13.14 4.73 -3.12
N LYS A 48 14.16 4.02 -2.64
CA LYS A 48 15.18 4.57 -1.71
C LYS A 48 15.99 5.69 -2.37
N ASN A 49 16.39 5.51 -3.64
CA ASN A 49 17.15 6.51 -4.36
C ASN A 49 16.31 7.78 -4.57
N ILE A 50 15.04 7.61 -4.93
CA ILE A 50 14.10 8.72 -5.08
C ILE A 50 13.92 9.49 -3.76
N ALA A 51 13.82 8.78 -2.63
CA ALA A 51 13.71 9.41 -1.32
C ALA A 51 14.97 10.22 -0.96
N ARG A 52 16.16 9.68 -1.24
CA ARG A 52 17.44 10.37 -1.00
C ARG A 52 17.57 11.64 -1.85
N GLU A 53 17.24 11.57 -3.13
CA GLU A 53 17.23 12.73 -4.04
C GLU A 53 16.26 13.82 -3.56
N ALA A 54 15.13 13.42 -2.95
CA ALA A 54 14.14 14.32 -2.40
C ALA A 54 14.46 14.81 -0.98
N GLY A 55 15.57 14.36 -0.36
CA GLY A 55 15.94 14.71 1.02
C GLY A 55 15.05 14.07 2.08
N ILE A 56 14.29 13.02 1.74
CA ILE A 56 13.40 12.31 2.67
C ILE A 56 14.20 11.29 3.49
N PRO A 57 14.09 11.27 4.82
CA PRO A 57 14.70 10.26 5.68
C PRO A 57 14.27 8.85 5.31
N VAL A 58 15.24 7.91 5.25
CA VAL A 58 14.97 6.50 4.88
C VAL A 58 15.30 5.58 6.04
N LEU A 59 14.34 4.76 6.42
CA LEU A 59 14.50 3.66 7.37
C LEU A 59 14.44 2.32 6.63
N GLN A 60 15.41 1.43 6.89
CA GLN A 60 15.49 0.08 6.29
C GLN A 60 15.63 -1.00 7.37
N PRO A 61 14.64 -1.17 8.25
CA PRO A 61 14.73 -2.20 9.27
C PRO A 61 14.56 -3.59 8.66
N HIS A 62 15.35 -4.56 9.10
CA HIS A 62 15.14 -5.97 8.77
C HIS A 62 13.80 -6.47 9.31
N SER A 63 13.34 -5.91 10.43
CA SER A 63 12.05 -6.19 11.03
C SER A 63 11.54 -4.94 11.79
N LEU A 64 10.29 -4.57 11.56
CA LEU A 64 9.61 -3.51 12.34
C LEU A 64 9.20 -3.97 13.77
N ARG A 65 9.53 -5.20 14.17
CA ARG A 65 9.24 -5.72 15.51
C ARG A 65 10.37 -5.46 16.50
N THR A 66 11.52 -4.98 16.04
CA THR A 66 12.65 -4.68 16.93
C THR A 66 12.43 -3.34 17.63
N PRO A 67 12.83 -3.21 18.92
CA PRO A 67 12.69 -1.95 19.66
C PRO A 67 13.30 -0.75 18.95
N ASP A 68 14.49 -0.90 18.39
CA ASP A 68 15.19 0.19 17.68
C ASP A 68 14.42 0.65 16.44
N ALA A 69 13.81 -0.28 15.67
CA ALA A 69 13.02 0.07 14.51
C ALA A 69 11.76 0.84 14.91
N LEU A 70 11.10 0.41 15.98
CA LEU A 70 9.92 1.09 16.53
C LEU A 70 10.25 2.49 17.05
N ILE A 71 11.37 2.63 17.79
CA ILE A 71 11.86 3.93 18.27
C ILE A 71 12.15 4.87 17.10
N ASN A 72 12.86 4.39 16.08
CA ASN A 72 13.22 5.20 14.91
C ASN A 72 11.98 5.61 14.12
N LEU A 73 11.01 4.72 13.95
CA LEU A 73 9.74 5.04 13.30
C LEU A 73 8.95 6.08 14.11
N LYS A 74 8.86 5.92 15.43
CA LYS A 74 8.17 6.85 16.33
C LYS A 74 8.81 8.24 16.34
N ARG A 75 10.13 8.35 16.19
CA ARG A 75 10.84 9.64 16.08
C ARG A 75 10.43 10.46 14.86
N LEU A 76 9.94 9.83 13.80
CA LEU A 76 9.38 10.54 12.64
C LEU A 76 8.06 11.22 12.99
N ASN A 77 7.44 10.88 14.12
CA ASN A 77 6.19 11.44 14.63
C ASN A 77 5.09 11.53 13.56
N PRO A 78 4.69 10.36 12.95
CA PRO A 78 3.69 10.37 11.90
C PRO A 78 2.29 10.63 12.46
N ASP A 79 1.51 11.44 11.74
CA ASP A 79 0.07 11.54 11.93
C ASP A 79 -0.67 10.42 11.19
N LEU A 80 -0.14 10.00 10.03
CA LEU A 80 -0.66 8.93 9.18
C LEU A 80 0.48 8.06 8.66
N ILE A 81 0.25 6.75 8.57
CA ILE A 81 1.13 5.81 7.87
C ILE A 81 0.42 5.34 6.60
N ALA A 82 1.01 5.58 5.44
CA ALA A 82 0.53 5.09 4.16
C ALA A 82 1.42 3.96 3.66
N VAL A 83 0.82 2.82 3.28
CA VAL A 83 1.54 1.60 2.89
C VAL A 83 1.19 1.23 1.46
N MET A 84 2.17 0.78 0.69
CA MET A 84 1.96 0.11 -0.60
C MET A 84 3.12 -0.81 -0.91
N ALA A 85 2.85 -2.10 -1.11
CA ALA A 85 3.85 -3.11 -1.50
C ALA A 85 5.13 -3.08 -0.63
N TYR A 86 4.97 -2.97 0.70
CA TYR A 86 6.09 -2.88 1.64
C TYR A 86 6.79 -4.23 1.86
N GLY A 87 6.03 -5.33 1.90
CA GLY A 87 6.57 -6.69 1.98
C GLY A 87 6.82 -7.20 3.40
N GLN A 88 6.33 -6.54 4.44
CA GLN A 88 6.29 -7.06 5.82
C GLN A 88 4.89 -6.92 6.41
N ILE A 89 4.54 -7.88 7.28
CA ILE A 89 3.32 -7.79 8.09
C ILE A 89 3.58 -6.83 9.25
N LEU A 90 2.72 -5.82 9.38
CA LEU A 90 2.81 -4.82 10.44
C LEU A 90 2.28 -5.40 11.77
N SER A 91 2.96 -5.09 12.87
CA SER A 91 2.48 -5.37 14.21
C SER A 91 1.35 -4.39 14.59
N GLN A 92 0.52 -4.78 15.56
CA GLN A 92 -0.53 -3.88 16.07
C GLN A 92 0.07 -2.56 16.57
N GLU A 93 1.23 -2.60 17.21
CA GLU A 93 1.94 -1.41 17.69
C GLU A 93 2.28 -0.42 16.58
N VAL A 94 2.67 -0.92 15.38
CA VAL A 94 2.93 -0.07 14.20
C VAL A 94 1.61 0.47 13.63
N ILE A 95 0.57 -0.36 13.57
CA ILE A 95 -0.76 0.03 13.05
C ILE A 95 -1.36 1.17 13.88
N ASP A 96 -1.20 1.09 15.20
CA ASP A 96 -1.77 2.05 16.16
C ASP A 96 -0.85 3.25 16.44
N MET A 97 0.35 3.30 15.83
CA MET A 97 1.35 4.32 16.12
C MET A 97 0.93 5.73 15.69
N ALA A 98 0.27 5.83 14.55
CA ALA A 98 -0.16 7.11 13.98
C ALA A 98 -1.62 7.42 14.39
N PRO A 99 -1.92 8.61 14.94
CA PRO A 99 -3.25 8.95 15.46
C PRO A 99 -4.36 8.95 14.38
N MET A 100 -4.03 9.22 13.13
CA MET A 100 -4.98 9.14 12.01
C MET A 100 -5.01 7.74 11.36
N GLY A 101 -4.23 6.79 11.90
CA GLY A 101 -4.23 5.40 11.53
C GLY A 101 -3.18 5.00 10.50
N CYS A 102 -3.32 3.77 10.04
CA CYS A 102 -2.47 3.17 9.03
C CYS A 102 -3.36 2.73 7.85
N ILE A 103 -3.02 3.15 6.64
CA ILE A 103 -3.77 2.83 5.41
C ILE A 103 -2.91 2.07 4.41
N ASN A 104 -3.54 1.28 3.56
CA ASN A 104 -2.87 0.56 2.48
C ASN A 104 -3.51 0.88 1.13
N ALA A 105 -2.67 1.09 0.12
CA ALA A 105 -3.08 1.08 -1.29
C ALA A 105 -2.91 -0.34 -1.83
N HIS A 106 -4.03 -1.05 -2.03
CA HIS A 106 -4.06 -2.42 -2.50
C HIS A 106 -4.46 -2.50 -3.97
N ALA A 107 -3.71 -3.26 -4.77
CA ALA A 107 -3.85 -3.32 -6.23
C ALA A 107 -4.94 -4.30 -6.67
N SER A 108 -6.14 -4.19 -6.10
CA SER A 108 -7.37 -4.83 -6.52
C SER A 108 -8.61 -4.06 -6.04
N LEU A 109 -9.78 -4.40 -6.55
CA LEU A 109 -11.07 -3.95 -6.02
C LEU A 109 -11.50 -4.88 -4.88
N LEU A 110 -11.10 -4.54 -3.65
CA LEU A 110 -11.47 -5.32 -2.46
C LEU A 110 -13.01 -5.35 -2.29
N PRO A 111 -13.56 -6.47 -1.79
CA PRO A 111 -12.91 -7.59 -1.13
C PRO A 111 -12.32 -8.67 -2.06
N ARG A 112 -12.36 -8.50 -3.37
CA ARG A 112 -11.78 -9.45 -4.34
C ARG A 112 -10.25 -9.40 -4.30
N HIS A 113 -9.63 -10.56 -4.47
CA HIS A 113 -8.17 -10.71 -4.58
C HIS A 113 -7.37 -10.08 -3.42
N ARG A 114 -7.76 -10.39 -2.17
CA ARG A 114 -6.91 -10.11 -1.01
C ARG A 114 -5.57 -10.82 -1.14
N GLY A 115 -4.51 -10.26 -0.57
CA GLY A 115 -3.17 -10.85 -0.55
C GLY A 115 -2.25 -10.34 -1.66
N ALA A 116 -1.02 -10.85 -1.67
CA ALA A 116 0.08 -10.28 -2.45
C ALA A 116 -0.01 -10.48 -3.98
N ALA A 117 -0.75 -11.47 -4.46
CA ALA A 117 -0.83 -11.81 -5.88
C ALA A 117 -2.08 -11.25 -6.58
N CYS A 118 -2.64 -10.14 -6.09
CA CYS A 118 -3.91 -9.57 -6.54
C CYS A 118 -3.93 -9.25 -8.05
N ILE A 119 -2.86 -8.71 -8.61
CA ILE A 119 -2.74 -8.38 -10.05
C ILE A 119 -2.82 -9.65 -10.92
N GLN A 120 -2.01 -10.66 -10.57
CA GLN A 120 -2.00 -11.95 -11.28
C GLN A 120 -3.33 -12.69 -11.13
N SER A 121 -3.97 -12.56 -9.96
CA SER A 121 -5.27 -13.17 -9.68
C SER A 121 -6.37 -12.55 -10.53
N ALA A 122 -6.41 -11.23 -10.70
CA ALA A 122 -7.38 -10.57 -11.55
C ALA A 122 -7.29 -11.04 -13.02
N ILE A 123 -6.06 -11.11 -13.57
CA ILE A 123 -5.83 -11.62 -14.93
C ILE A 123 -6.24 -13.09 -15.04
N LYS A 124 -5.79 -13.95 -14.11
CA LYS A 124 -6.06 -15.40 -14.12
C LYS A 124 -7.56 -15.71 -13.99
N SER A 125 -8.29 -14.89 -13.25
CA SER A 125 -9.74 -15.06 -13.05
C SER A 125 -10.55 -14.54 -14.23
N GLY A 126 -9.95 -13.88 -15.22
CA GLY A 126 -10.67 -13.29 -16.35
C GLY A 126 -11.60 -12.16 -15.90
N ASP A 127 -11.20 -11.39 -14.90
CA ASP A 127 -12.02 -10.27 -14.43
C ASP A 127 -12.23 -9.25 -15.55
N SER A 128 -13.42 -8.67 -15.64
CA SER A 128 -13.72 -7.59 -16.60
C SER A 128 -13.18 -6.23 -16.16
N GLU A 129 -12.85 -6.08 -14.87
CA GLU A 129 -12.29 -4.88 -14.30
C GLU A 129 -11.41 -5.20 -13.08
N THR A 130 -10.50 -4.30 -12.77
CA THR A 130 -9.71 -4.28 -11.53
C THR A 130 -9.49 -2.84 -11.09
N GLY A 131 -8.63 -2.59 -10.11
CA GLY A 131 -8.37 -1.22 -9.65
C GLY A 131 -7.47 -1.14 -8.45
N ILE A 132 -7.54 0.02 -7.78
CA ILE A 132 -6.86 0.29 -6.51
C ILE A 132 -7.89 0.52 -5.43
N THR A 133 -7.67 -0.09 -4.27
CA THR A 133 -8.44 0.16 -3.05
C THR A 133 -7.56 0.80 -2.00
N ILE A 134 -7.97 1.95 -1.47
CA ILE A 134 -7.41 2.52 -0.24
C ILE A 134 -8.26 2.02 0.92
N MET A 135 -7.61 1.37 1.88
CA MET A 135 -8.27 0.80 3.06
C MET A 135 -7.48 1.04 4.33
N HIS A 136 -8.15 0.99 5.48
CA HIS A 136 -7.47 0.91 6.77
C HIS A 136 -6.74 -0.42 6.93
N ILE A 137 -5.55 -0.41 7.52
CA ILE A 137 -4.86 -1.65 7.89
C ILE A 137 -5.41 -2.12 9.24
N VAL A 138 -5.74 -3.40 9.30
CA VAL A 138 -6.12 -4.14 10.50
C VAL A 138 -5.29 -5.41 10.59
N LYS A 139 -5.33 -6.11 11.73
CA LYS A 139 -4.56 -7.35 11.94
C LYS A 139 -4.87 -8.45 10.92
N LYS A 140 -6.12 -8.52 10.44
CA LYS A 140 -6.54 -9.46 9.39
C LYS A 140 -6.11 -8.92 8.03
N LEU A 141 -5.40 -9.75 7.26
CA LEU A 141 -4.83 -9.35 5.96
C LEU A 141 -5.89 -8.79 5.02
N ASP A 142 -5.65 -7.60 4.51
CA ASP A 142 -6.44 -6.85 3.52
C ASP A 142 -7.96 -6.84 3.80
N ALA A 143 -8.34 -6.78 5.09
CA ALA A 143 -9.74 -6.89 5.52
C ALA A 143 -10.27 -5.64 6.26
N GLY A 144 -9.49 -4.56 6.31
CA GLY A 144 -9.92 -3.31 6.93
C GLY A 144 -10.95 -2.55 6.09
N ASP A 145 -11.59 -1.57 6.70
CA ASP A 145 -12.62 -0.75 6.06
C ASP A 145 -12.07 -0.01 4.85
N ILE A 146 -12.83 -0.02 3.76
CA ILE A 146 -12.52 0.69 2.53
C ILE A 146 -12.77 2.18 2.72
N ILE A 147 -11.81 3.00 2.29
CA ILE A 147 -11.88 4.47 2.28
C ILE A 147 -12.27 4.97 0.89
N ALA A 148 -11.60 4.46 -0.14
CA ALA A 148 -11.83 4.84 -1.53
C ALA A 148 -11.41 3.73 -2.48
N GLN A 149 -12.00 3.72 -3.68
CA GLN A 149 -11.62 2.82 -4.77
C GLN A 149 -11.62 3.57 -6.09
N ILE A 150 -10.74 3.15 -7.01
CA ILE A 150 -10.77 3.54 -8.42
C ILE A 150 -10.65 2.28 -9.27
N SER A 151 -11.53 2.13 -10.26
CA SER A 151 -11.53 0.97 -11.17
C SER A 151 -10.99 1.29 -12.55
N THR A 152 -10.58 0.25 -13.25
CA THR A 152 -10.20 0.27 -14.67
C THR A 152 -10.66 -1.01 -15.34
N PRO A 153 -11.19 -0.95 -16.57
CA PRO A 153 -11.53 -2.14 -17.32
C PRO A 153 -10.29 -2.95 -17.67
N LEU A 154 -10.49 -4.27 -17.81
CA LEU A 154 -9.53 -5.23 -18.35
C LEU A 154 -10.01 -5.68 -19.74
N GLU A 155 -9.16 -5.52 -20.74
CA GLU A 155 -9.47 -5.87 -22.13
C GLU A 155 -9.14 -7.34 -22.48
N GLY A 156 -8.54 -8.07 -21.51
CA GLY A 156 -8.13 -9.46 -21.67
C GLY A 156 -6.79 -9.65 -22.39
N THR A 157 -6.12 -8.56 -22.74
CA THR A 157 -4.79 -8.56 -23.38
C THR A 157 -3.67 -8.17 -22.43
N GLU A 158 -4.01 -7.79 -21.18
CA GLU A 158 -3.06 -7.34 -20.20
C GLU A 158 -2.11 -8.48 -19.77
N THR A 159 -0.84 -8.12 -19.67
CA THR A 159 0.15 -8.92 -18.97
C THR A 159 0.24 -8.46 -17.51
N GLY A 160 0.84 -9.29 -16.65
CA GLY A 160 1.10 -8.88 -15.26
C GLY A 160 1.92 -7.59 -15.16
N GLY A 161 2.86 -7.36 -16.10
CA GLY A 161 3.67 -6.14 -16.17
C GLY A 161 2.85 -4.91 -16.59
N SER A 162 2.10 -5.02 -17.70
CA SER A 162 1.31 -3.87 -18.19
C SER A 162 0.22 -3.45 -17.19
N LEU A 163 -0.42 -4.42 -16.52
CA LEU A 163 -1.41 -4.12 -15.51
C LEU A 163 -0.78 -3.53 -14.24
N HIS A 164 0.39 -4.05 -13.82
CA HIS A 164 1.18 -3.48 -12.72
C HIS A 164 1.46 -1.99 -12.97
N ASP A 165 1.96 -1.63 -14.15
CA ASP A 165 2.32 -0.27 -14.49
C ASP A 165 1.09 0.65 -14.57
N LYS A 166 -0.01 0.15 -15.14
CA LYS A 166 -1.30 0.86 -15.20
C LYS A 166 -1.82 1.18 -13.79
N LEU A 167 -1.86 0.19 -12.90
CA LEU A 167 -2.31 0.37 -11.52
C LEU A 167 -1.37 1.27 -10.69
N ALA A 168 -0.06 1.17 -10.92
CA ALA A 168 0.92 2.07 -10.30
C ALA A 168 0.62 3.54 -10.62
N GLN A 169 0.35 3.86 -11.91
CA GLN A 169 0.05 5.23 -12.35
C GLN A 169 -1.30 5.75 -11.84
N MET A 170 -2.28 4.88 -11.65
CA MET A 170 -3.61 5.25 -11.12
C MET A 170 -3.60 5.50 -9.60
N THR A 171 -2.64 4.94 -8.87
CA THR A 171 -2.65 5.00 -7.40
C THR A 171 -2.65 6.42 -6.83
N PRO A 172 -1.88 7.40 -7.33
CA PRO A 172 -1.93 8.78 -6.84
C PRO A 172 -3.32 9.40 -6.86
N ASP A 173 -4.12 9.09 -7.90
CA ASP A 173 -5.44 9.71 -8.13
C ASP A 173 -6.49 9.30 -7.09
N VAL A 174 -6.29 8.16 -6.42
CA VAL A 174 -7.16 7.72 -5.34
C VAL A 174 -6.52 7.91 -3.96
N LEU A 175 -5.19 7.81 -3.85
CA LEU A 175 -4.47 7.92 -2.59
C LEU A 175 -4.49 9.35 -2.04
N LEU A 176 -4.20 10.38 -2.85
CA LEU A 176 -4.17 11.76 -2.39
C LEU A 176 -5.55 12.25 -1.92
N PRO A 177 -6.66 12.05 -2.66
CA PRO A 177 -7.98 12.40 -2.16
C PRO A 177 -8.35 11.68 -0.87
N ALA A 178 -8.00 10.38 -0.73
CA ALA A 178 -8.26 9.62 0.49
C ALA A 178 -7.49 10.20 1.70
N ILE A 179 -6.23 10.57 1.51
CA ILE A 179 -5.40 11.22 2.54
C ILE A 179 -6.01 12.57 2.95
N HIS A 180 -6.42 13.39 1.99
CA HIS A 180 -7.07 14.67 2.27
C HIS A 180 -8.42 14.50 3.01
N ALA A 181 -9.20 13.47 2.67
CA ALA A 181 -10.43 13.16 3.37
C ALA A 181 -10.17 12.73 4.82
N ILE A 182 -9.12 11.94 5.06
CA ILE A 182 -8.68 11.56 6.42
C ILE A 182 -8.27 12.81 7.21
N GLU A 183 -7.46 13.68 6.63
CA GLU A 183 -7.00 14.92 7.27
C GLU A 183 -8.16 15.83 7.68
N LYS A 184 -9.20 15.90 6.84
CA LYS A 184 -10.43 16.69 7.10
C LYS A 184 -11.43 15.98 8.01
N GLY A 185 -11.21 14.73 8.38
CA GLY A 185 -12.17 13.93 9.14
C GLY A 185 -13.45 13.57 8.35
N THR A 186 -13.40 13.63 7.02
CA THR A 186 -14.54 13.31 6.11
C THR A 186 -14.40 11.98 5.40
N ALA A 187 -13.34 11.22 5.69
CA ALA A 187 -13.12 9.91 5.09
C ALA A 187 -14.25 8.94 5.45
N THR A 188 -14.78 8.27 4.45
CA THR A 188 -15.77 7.19 4.67
C THR A 188 -15.07 5.94 5.20
N ARG A 189 -15.83 5.09 5.89
CA ARG A 189 -15.41 3.75 6.33
C ARG A 189 -16.47 2.75 5.92
N VAL A 190 -16.19 2.02 4.85
CA VAL A 190 -17.09 0.99 4.33
C VAL A 190 -16.55 -0.38 4.74
N PRO A 191 -17.21 -1.09 5.68
CA PRO A 191 -16.77 -2.43 6.09
C PRO A 191 -16.76 -3.38 4.90
N GLN A 192 -15.70 -4.20 4.79
CA GLN A 192 -15.66 -5.25 3.79
C GLN A 192 -16.55 -6.40 4.21
N LEU A 193 -17.52 -6.75 3.37
CA LEU A 193 -18.36 -7.94 3.58
C LEU A 193 -17.47 -9.19 3.67
N SER A 194 -17.71 -10.01 4.68
CA SER A 194 -17.04 -11.30 4.80
C SER A 194 -17.52 -12.21 3.67
N LEU A 195 -16.58 -12.79 2.89
CA LEU A 195 -16.89 -13.77 1.85
C LEU A 195 -17.61 -15.03 2.40
N ILE A 196 -17.69 -15.18 3.73
CA ILE A 196 -18.39 -16.28 4.41
C ILE A 196 -19.92 -16.18 4.23
N HIS A 197 -20.46 -15.03 3.87
CA HIS A 197 -21.90 -14.83 3.67
C HIS A 197 -22.38 -14.97 2.21
N ILE A 198 -21.50 -15.34 1.27
CA ILE A 198 -21.85 -15.49 -0.15
C ILE A 198 -22.11 -16.95 -0.56
N SER A 199 -21.95 -17.92 0.34
CA SER A 199 -22.11 -19.34 0.01
C SER A 199 -23.14 -20.03 0.92
N GLU A 200 -24.45 -19.85 0.59
CA GLU A 200 -25.43 -20.93 0.62
C GLU A 200 -26.51 -20.63 -0.41
N PRO A 201 -26.52 -21.29 -1.59
CA PRO A 201 -27.77 -21.37 -2.34
C PRO A 201 -28.73 -22.20 -1.50
N THR A 202 -29.80 -21.58 -1.03
CA THR A 202 -30.99 -22.29 -0.53
C THR A 202 -31.38 -23.33 -1.60
N ARG A 203 -31.11 -24.60 -1.33
CA ARG A 203 -31.70 -25.68 -2.12
C ARG A 203 -33.21 -25.65 -1.92
N PRO A 204 -33.97 -25.79 -3.01
CA PRO A 204 -35.44 -25.93 -2.96
C PRO A 204 -35.84 -27.24 -2.32
#